data_1965f75bde3496321b7e62469db755c1
#
_entry.id   1965f75bde3496321b7e62469db755c1
#
_cell.length_a   1.000
_cell.length_b   1.000
_cell.length_c   1.000
_cell.angle_alpha   90.00
_cell.angle_beta   90.00
_cell.angle_gamma   90.00
#
_symmetry.space_group_name_H-M   'P 1'
#
loop_
_entity.id
_entity.type
_entity.pdbx_description
1 polymer ?
#
loop_
_entity_poly.entity_id
_entity_poly.type
_entity_poly.pdbx_seq_one_letter_code
_entity_poly.pdbx_strand_id
1 'polypeptide(L)'
;MNKRPFSLRIHLVVTFALSLLVSTLAVMQIDVLFRAAHKVPYTSYEASIEEMDNRLAWLRDEVPGRVNEFSMRAAVEEAGGGQYAVYVADADGTVRFRSEEANNKDRLNMEQLYERAGNAHDPYEGMPYVQIEPTTWQGEEVVLVIQGRLHGKDGYFYVPQSGRNMVLFVLFFVITFYLLNYRKMRRFQLINASLGELAKGNLSVRLNTRGKDELGLIAGNINAMAEQLERQLRQERQTERAKMELITGVSHDLRTPLTSIIGYLDLLRSRSYRDEAEHDRFVQNTYNKTLQLKKLIDDLFDYTRLSSGDIRLDIRRVDMKALLGQLLTEYEPLAIERGLTLQTSLPAESVPADVDPEKIVRAIDNLLMNALKFSVVPGEVRVMLTAEPKRMRIVVENEGEPITEEQERKLFERFYKADEARSGAANREGSGLGLSIARQIAALHGGEIALTHRAGHFAFALALNRARD
;
A
#
# COMPACT_ATOMS: atom_id res chain seq x y z
N MET A 1 -7.82 -11.01 19.94
CA MET A 1 -7.80 -9.56 20.24
C MET A 1 -7.05 -8.84 19.13
N ASN A 2 -7.78 -8.28 18.17
CA ASN A 2 -7.20 -7.51 17.05
C ASN A 2 -6.75 -6.15 17.60
N LYS A 3 -5.46 -5.98 17.88
CA LYS A 3 -4.89 -4.66 18.15
C LYS A 3 -5.01 -3.87 16.85
N ARG A 4 -5.94 -2.91 16.83
CA ARG A 4 -6.07 -1.95 15.73
C ARG A 4 -4.69 -1.35 15.44
N PRO A 5 -4.26 -1.26 14.19
CA PRO A 5 -2.97 -0.67 13.87
C PRO A 5 -2.93 0.76 14.40
N PHE A 6 -1.79 1.16 14.95
CA PHE A 6 -1.58 2.53 15.42
C PHE A 6 -1.62 3.43 14.17
N SER A 7 -2.74 4.12 14.02
CA SER A 7 -2.99 4.98 12.85
C SER A 7 -1.85 5.99 12.69
N LEU A 8 -1.43 6.24 11.45
CA LEU A 8 -0.44 7.27 11.12
C LEU A 8 -0.82 8.62 11.72
N ARG A 9 -2.13 8.93 11.75
CA ARG A 9 -2.69 10.14 12.38
C ARG A 9 -2.39 10.18 13.88
N ILE A 10 -2.66 9.09 14.60
CA ILE A 10 -2.39 8.98 16.04
C ILE A 10 -0.88 9.09 16.29
N HIS A 11 -0.06 8.45 15.47
CA HIS A 11 1.39 8.57 15.59
C HIS A 11 1.87 10.01 15.42
N LEU A 12 1.39 10.75 14.43
CA LEU A 12 1.76 12.15 14.22
C LEU A 12 1.34 13.03 15.40
N VAL A 13 0.14 12.84 15.94
CA VAL A 13 -0.33 13.57 17.12
C VAL A 13 0.53 13.26 18.34
N VAL A 14 0.83 11.98 18.58
CA VAL A 14 1.67 11.56 19.71
C VAL A 14 3.10 12.08 19.57
N THR A 15 3.70 11.99 18.39
CA THR A 15 5.07 12.51 18.16
C THR A 15 5.12 14.03 18.27
N PHE A 16 4.08 14.74 17.82
CA PHE A 16 3.95 16.18 17.99
C PHE A 16 3.87 16.56 19.48
N ALA A 17 2.97 15.94 20.23
CA ALA A 17 2.80 16.18 21.66
C ALA A 17 4.08 15.83 22.45
N LEU A 18 4.73 14.71 22.13
CA LEU A 18 5.98 14.30 22.75
C LEU A 18 7.13 15.27 22.44
N SER A 19 7.22 15.75 21.20
CA SER A 19 8.23 16.75 20.81
C SER A 19 8.03 18.07 21.56
N LEU A 20 6.77 18.48 21.73
CA LEU A 20 6.43 19.67 22.49
C LEU A 20 6.79 19.53 23.96
N LEU A 21 6.49 18.39 24.59
CA LEU A 21 6.84 18.09 25.96
C LEU A 21 8.36 18.08 26.18
N VAL A 22 9.10 17.35 25.31
CA VAL A 22 10.56 17.25 25.41
C VAL A 22 11.21 18.61 25.25
N SER A 23 10.75 19.42 24.29
CA SER A 23 11.28 20.77 24.04
C SER A 23 11.03 21.70 25.22
N THR A 24 9.84 21.65 25.83
CA THR A 24 9.49 22.43 27.02
C THR A 24 10.39 22.06 28.19
N LEU A 25 10.55 20.75 28.45
CA LEU A 25 11.42 20.29 29.55
C LEU A 25 12.89 20.65 29.32
N ALA A 26 13.38 20.51 28.09
CA ALA A 26 14.77 20.87 27.75
C ALA A 26 15.05 22.35 27.99
N VAL A 27 14.14 23.23 27.52
CA VAL A 27 14.28 24.67 27.70
C VAL A 27 14.19 25.05 29.18
N MET A 28 13.27 24.43 29.92
CA MET A 28 13.12 24.66 31.35
C MET A 28 14.41 24.28 32.12
N GLN A 29 15.02 23.15 31.80
CA GLN A 29 16.29 22.73 32.40
C GLN A 29 17.44 23.69 32.09
N ILE A 30 17.54 24.13 30.83
CA ILE A 30 18.55 25.10 30.38
C ILE A 30 18.31 26.44 31.10
N ASP A 31 17.07 26.89 31.23
CA ASP A 31 16.76 28.15 31.88
C ASP A 31 17.16 28.13 33.38
N VAL A 32 16.90 27.01 34.08
CA VAL A 32 17.31 26.83 35.49
C VAL A 32 18.83 26.90 35.62
N LEU A 33 19.58 26.26 34.74
CA LEU A 33 21.04 26.31 34.73
C LEU A 33 21.59 27.73 34.48
N PHE A 34 20.96 28.46 33.55
CA PHE A 34 21.38 29.83 33.22
C PHE A 34 21.01 30.81 34.34
N ARG A 35 19.88 30.66 35.02
CA ARG A 35 19.51 31.47 36.19
C ARG A 35 20.55 31.36 37.29
N ALA A 36 21.05 30.16 37.53
CA ALA A 36 22.10 29.95 38.52
C ALA A 36 23.40 30.69 38.20
N ALA A 37 23.70 30.92 36.91
CA ALA A 37 24.96 31.55 36.44
C ALA A 37 24.86 33.07 36.25
N HIS A 38 23.65 33.64 36.05
CA HIS A 38 23.47 35.06 35.69
C HIS A 38 22.54 35.76 36.68
N LYS A 39 23.07 36.03 37.89
CA LYS A 39 22.43 36.81 38.92
C LYS A 39 22.91 38.27 38.78
N VAL A 40 21.96 39.18 38.64
CA VAL A 40 22.28 40.61 38.68
C VAL A 40 22.07 41.10 40.10
N PRO A 41 23.12 41.55 40.80
CA PRO A 41 22.94 42.08 42.15
C PRO A 41 22.20 43.39 42.14
N TYR A 42 21.40 43.61 43.12
CA TYR A 42 20.77 44.91 43.43
C TYR A 42 20.74 45.11 44.95
N THR A 43 20.74 46.36 45.38
CA THR A 43 20.60 46.72 46.78
C THR A 43 19.25 47.35 46.97
N SER A 44 18.41 46.79 47.85
CA SER A 44 17.13 47.34 48.21
C SER A 44 17.24 48.11 49.52
N TYR A 45 16.75 49.31 49.55
CA TYR A 45 16.66 50.18 50.73
C TYR A 45 15.24 50.20 51.33
N GLU A 46 14.28 49.50 50.76
CA GLU A 46 12.86 49.52 51.11
C GLU A 46 12.61 49.23 52.60
N ALA A 47 13.30 48.23 53.16
CA ALA A 47 13.15 47.90 54.59
C ALA A 47 13.67 49.01 55.52
N SER A 48 14.74 49.76 55.14
CA SER A 48 15.22 50.85 55.94
C SER A 48 14.29 52.09 55.83
N ILE A 49 13.73 52.32 54.65
CA ILE A 49 12.73 53.36 54.46
C ILE A 49 11.47 53.07 55.28
N GLU A 50 10.94 51.89 55.20
CA GLU A 50 9.79 51.44 55.99
C GLU A 50 10.03 51.54 57.50
N GLU A 51 11.26 51.23 57.97
CA GLU A 51 11.61 51.41 59.39
C GLU A 51 11.59 52.88 59.78
N MET A 52 12.15 53.77 58.98
CA MET A 52 12.13 55.21 59.27
C MET A 52 10.70 55.77 59.23
N ASP A 53 9.86 55.37 58.24
CA ASP A 53 8.46 55.71 58.15
C ASP A 53 7.68 55.30 59.44
N ASN A 54 7.86 54.08 59.87
CA ASN A 54 7.19 53.57 61.04
C ASN A 54 7.63 54.32 62.32
N ARG A 55 8.91 54.66 62.46
CA ARG A 55 9.43 55.45 63.60
C ARG A 55 8.91 56.87 63.59
N LEU A 56 8.87 57.50 62.43
CA LEU A 56 8.34 58.88 62.30
C LEU A 56 6.83 58.91 62.57
N ALA A 57 6.08 57.96 62.05
CA ALA A 57 4.64 57.86 62.29
C ALA A 57 4.33 57.61 63.79
N TRP A 58 5.10 56.71 64.42
CA TRP A 58 5.01 56.50 65.85
C TRP A 58 5.25 57.81 66.62
N LEU A 59 6.35 58.55 66.27
CA LEU A 59 6.65 59.81 66.96
C LEU A 59 5.56 60.84 66.70
N ARG A 60 5.01 61.00 65.49
CA ARG A 60 3.90 61.89 65.16
C ARG A 60 2.70 61.65 66.06
N ASP A 61 2.34 60.42 66.27
CA ASP A 61 1.15 60.05 67.08
C ASP A 61 1.43 60.21 68.58
N GLU A 62 2.68 60.17 69.03
CA GLU A 62 3.08 60.26 70.42
C GLU A 62 3.30 61.70 70.91
N VAL A 63 3.81 62.59 70.02
CA VAL A 63 4.18 63.99 70.37
C VAL A 63 3.03 64.78 70.94
N PRO A 64 1.78 64.75 70.44
CA PRO A 64 0.66 65.56 71.03
C PRO A 64 0.34 65.19 72.49
N GLY A 65 0.67 63.92 72.89
CA GLY A 65 0.39 63.45 74.26
C GLY A 65 1.52 63.80 75.27
N ARG A 66 2.66 64.33 74.85
CA ARG A 66 3.78 64.62 75.72
C ARG A 66 3.62 66.04 76.35
N VAL A 67 3.49 66.02 77.70
CA VAL A 67 3.15 67.24 78.46
C VAL A 67 4.37 68.04 78.91
N ASN A 68 5.52 67.47 78.99
CA ASN A 68 6.76 68.14 79.46
C ASN A 68 8.00 67.82 78.61
N GLU A 69 9.03 68.67 78.73
CA GLU A 69 10.26 68.55 77.93
C GLU A 69 11.00 67.23 78.15
N PHE A 70 10.97 66.65 79.38
CA PHE A 70 11.61 65.40 79.68
C PHE A 70 11.00 64.19 78.90
N SER A 71 9.65 64.15 78.91
CA SER A 71 8.97 63.12 78.15
C SER A 71 9.08 63.31 76.65
N MET A 72 9.24 64.51 76.15
CA MET A 72 9.50 64.82 74.73
C MET A 72 10.92 64.35 74.32
N ARG A 73 11.90 64.67 75.12
CA ARG A 73 13.28 64.21 74.88
C ARG A 73 13.38 62.66 74.81
N ALA A 74 12.68 61.99 75.75
CA ALA A 74 12.65 60.54 75.76
C ALA A 74 11.99 59.95 74.51
N ALA A 75 10.88 60.54 73.99
CA ALA A 75 10.23 60.10 72.74
C ALA A 75 11.12 60.34 71.52
N VAL A 76 11.78 61.45 71.42
CA VAL A 76 12.70 61.78 70.32
C VAL A 76 13.91 60.82 70.33
N GLU A 77 14.43 60.45 71.51
CA GLU A 77 15.53 59.51 71.64
C GLU A 77 15.08 58.09 71.24
N GLU A 78 13.89 57.67 71.67
CA GLU A 78 13.29 56.38 71.30
C GLU A 78 13.06 56.28 69.82
N ALA A 79 12.53 57.34 69.15
CA ALA A 79 12.37 57.39 67.70
C ALA A 79 13.72 57.30 66.97
N GLY A 80 14.78 57.95 67.46
CA GLY A 80 16.14 57.83 66.93
C GLY A 80 16.70 56.42 66.99
N GLY A 81 16.42 55.70 68.10
CA GLY A 81 16.82 54.30 68.27
C GLY A 81 18.30 54.04 68.12
N GLY A 82 19.16 55.03 68.37
CA GLY A 82 20.59 54.93 68.24
C GLY A 82 21.13 54.82 66.79
N GLN A 83 20.30 55.10 65.78
CA GLN A 83 20.62 54.98 64.35
C GLN A 83 20.28 56.18 63.51
N TYR A 84 19.19 56.87 63.87
CA TYR A 84 18.63 57.98 63.08
C TYR A 84 18.67 59.29 63.87
N ALA A 85 19.06 60.37 63.19
CA ALA A 85 19.00 61.68 63.74
C ALA A 85 17.55 62.21 63.63
N VAL A 86 16.93 62.42 64.81
CA VAL A 86 15.54 62.90 64.89
C VAL A 86 15.57 64.32 65.48
N TYR A 87 14.77 65.20 64.87
CA TYR A 87 14.60 66.59 65.30
C TYR A 87 13.13 66.89 65.43
N VAL A 88 12.79 67.71 66.40
CA VAL A 88 11.54 68.41 66.52
C VAL A 88 11.83 69.86 66.42
N ALA A 89 11.37 70.53 65.36
CA ALA A 89 11.65 71.94 65.10
C ALA A 89 10.40 72.71 64.87
N ASP A 90 10.47 74.00 65.04
CA ASP A 90 9.37 74.96 64.66
C ASP A 90 9.29 75.13 63.17
N ALA A 91 8.20 75.70 62.64
CA ALA A 91 8.01 75.93 61.23
C ALA A 91 9.12 76.80 60.55
N ASP A 92 9.81 77.60 61.35
CA ASP A 92 10.96 78.43 60.90
C ASP A 92 12.31 77.62 60.88
N GLY A 93 12.30 76.36 61.35
CA GLY A 93 13.45 75.49 61.47
C GLY A 93 14.21 75.57 62.79
N THR A 94 13.79 76.33 63.81
CA THR A 94 14.42 76.34 65.13
C THR A 94 14.22 75.01 65.82
N VAL A 95 15.33 74.34 66.19
CA VAL A 95 15.30 72.97 66.82
C VAL A 95 14.94 73.08 68.29
N ARG A 96 13.79 72.48 68.70
CA ARG A 96 13.38 72.38 70.08
C ARG A 96 13.90 71.13 70.79
N PHE A 97 13.87 69.98 70.10
CA PHE A 97 14.34 68.74 70.61
C PHE A 97 15.14 67.96 69.53
N ARG A 98 16.10 67.20 69.96
CA ARG A 98 16.90 66.33 69.03
C ARG A 98 17.34 65.06 69.73
N SER A 99 17.52 64.00 69.00
CA SER A 99 18.14 62.75 69.46
C SER A 99 19.65 62.91 69.60
N GLU A 100 20.30 61.94 70.26
CA GLU A 100 21.76 61.94 70.52
C GLU A 100 22.53 61.84 69.23
N GLU A 101 22.02 61.14 68.21
CA GLU A 101 22.64 61.02 66.86
C GLU A 101 22.49 62.28 66.03
N ALA A 102 21.68 63.17 66.40
CA ALA A 102 21.40 64.41 65.71
C ALA A 102 22.59 65.41 65.82
N ASN A 103 22.92 66.02 64.72
CA ASN A 103 23.95 67.09 64.70
C ASN A 103 23.54 68.24 65.61
N ASN A 104 24.53 68.84 66.27
CA ASN A 104 24.32 69.94 67.21
C ASN A 104 24.01 71.24 66.47
N LYS A 105 22.92 71.31 65.68
CA LYS A 105 22.42 72.44 64.94
C LYS A 105 21.22 73.01 65.71
N ASP A 106 21.28 74.34 66.02
CA ASP A 106 20.19 74.99 66.65
C ASP A 106 19.07 75.44 65.64
N ARG A 107 19.39 75.41 64.36
CA ARG A 107 18.47 75.68 63.28
C ARG A 107 18.69 74.80 62.05
N LEU A 108 17.59 74.27 61.56
CA LEU A 108 17.56 73.47 60.32
C LEU A 108 17.19 74.35 59.13
N ASN A 109 17.79 74.06 57.97
CA ASN A 109 17.40 74.65 56.70
C ASN A 109 16.19 73.88 56.17
N MET A 110 14.96 74.33 56.47
CA MET A 110 13.71 73.64 56.11
C MET A 110 13.51 73.53 54.60
N GLU A 111 13.89 74.54 53.83
CA GLU A 111 13.77 74.53 52.38
C GLU A 111 14.58 73.37 51.76
N GLN A 112 15.83 73.19 52.18
CA GLN A 112 16.71 72.16 51.75
C GLN A 112 16.28 70.76 52.20
N LEU A 113 15.65 70.67 53.39
CA LEU A 113 15.13 69.43 53.92
C LEU A 113 13.83 69.00 53.19
N TYR A 114 12.93 69.90 52.86
CA TYR A 114 11.72 69.62 52.07
C TYR A 114 12.10 69.22 50.63
N GLU A 115 13.08 69.85 50.05
CA GLU A 115 13.57 69.47 48.71
C GLU A 115 14.13 68.03 48.74
N ARG A 116 14.85 67.66 49.78
CA ARG A 116 15.37 66.30 49.97
C ARG A 116 14.27 65.29 50.26
N ALA A 117 13.32 65.61 51.08
CA ALA A 117 12.18 64.76 51.38
C ALA A 117 11.29 64.51 50.13
N GLY A 118 11.16 65.51 49.24
CA GLY A 118 10.43 65.40 47.96
C GLY A 118 11.12 64.52 46.93
N ASN A 119 12.46 64.40 47.01
CA ASN A 119 13.25 63.54 46.11
C ASN A 119 13.48 62.10 46.63
N ALA A 120 12.60 61.64 47.50
CA ALA A 120 12.73 60.36 48.22
C ALA A 120 12.70 59.09 47.31
N HIS A 121 12.47 59.20 45.99
CA HIS A 121 12.35 58.06 45.08
C HIS A 121 13.69 57.51 44.55
N ASP A 122 14.82 58.24 44.77
CA ASP A 122 16.12 57.79 44.35
C ASP A 122 17.19 58.08 45.45
N PRO A 123 17.31 57.22 46.46
CA PRO A 123 18.28 57.43 47.55
C PRO A 123 19.70 57.25 46.99
N TYR A 124 20.39 58.35 46.80
CA TYR A 124 21.81 58.34 46.40
C TYR A 124 22.67 57.73 47.51
N GLU A 125 23.51 56.82 47.13
CA GLU A 125 24.49 56.18 48.02
C GLU A 125 25.35 57.24 48.74
N GLY A 126 25.28 57.26 50.04
CA GLY A 126 26.10 58.16 50.87
C GLY A 126 25.40 59.45 51.39
N MET A 127 24.24 59.83 50.91
CA MET A 127 23.47 60.94 51.49
C MET A 127 22.46 60.45 52.49
N PRO A 128 22.28 61.17 53.64
CA PRO A 128 21.26 60.82 54.59
C PRO A 128 19.86 61.01 53.98
N TYR A 129 19.03 59.96 54.04
CA TYR A 129 17.62 60.01 53.64
C TYR A 129 16.88 60.86 54.69
N VAL A 130 15.90 61.65 54.28
CA VAL A 130 15.19 62.59 55.12
C VAL A 130 13.69 62.42 54.91
N GLN A 131 12.98 62.26 56.01
CA GLN A 131 11.50 62.33 56.04
C GLN A 131 11.06 63.46 57.00
N ILE A 132 9.94 64.07 56.67
CA ILE A 132 9.40 65.21 57.40
C ILE A 132 7.91 65.06 57.52
N GLU A 133 7.42 65.17 58.75
CA GLU A 133 5.94 65.22 59.02
C GLU A 133 5.61 66.34 59.95
N PRO A 134 4.53 67.14 59.69
CA PRO A 134 4.06 68.12 60.60
C PRO A 134 3.20 67.49 61.72
N THR A 135 3.26 68.03 62.92
CA THR A 135 2.43 67.64 64.04
C THR A 135 2.24 68.84 64.98
N THR A 136 1.54 68.70 66.14
CA THR A 136 1.35 69.75 67.09
C THR A 136 1.87 69.33 68.49
N TRP A 137 2.57 70.24 69.19
CA TRP A 137 2.99 70.06 70.58
C TRP A 137 2.61 71.25 71.42
N GLN A 138 1.85 70.97 72.51
CA GLN A 138 1.30 71.99 73.40
C GLN A 138 0.49 73.10 72.69
N GLY A 139 -0.17 72.74 71.57
CA GLY A 139 -0.98 73.66 70.77
C GLY A 139 -0.21 74.51 69.74
N GLU A 140 1.12 74.34 69.64
CA GLU A 140 1.97 74.93 68.63
C GLU A 140 2.31 73.93 67.51
N GLU A 141 2.34 74.45 66.29
CA GLU A 141 2.74 73.63 65.16
C GLU A 141 4.27 73.33 65.17
N VAL A 142 4.64 72.09 65.13
CA VAL A 142 6.07 71.61 65.08
C VAL A 142 6.25 70.68 63.93
N VAL A 143 7.46 70.56 63.41
CA VAL A 143 7.84 69.70 62.34
C VAL A 143 8.78 68.65 62.83
N LEU A 144 8.43 67.37 62.62
CA LEU A 144 9.25 66.21 62.89
C LEU A 144 10.15 65.95 61.69
N VAL A 145 11.39 65.80 61.95
CA VAL A 145 12.39 65.41 60.89
C VAL A 145 13.19 64.21 61.35
N ILE A 146 13.18 63.17 60.57
CA ILE A 146 14.04 62.02 60.76
C ILE A 146 15.02 61.97 59.58
N GLN A 147 16.27 61.79 59.87
CA GLN A 147 17.29 61.61 58.87
C GLN A 147 18.32 60.57 59.28
N GLY A 148 18.75 59.77 58.29
CA GLY A 148 19.76 58.75 58.55
C GLY A 148 20.26 58.09 57.27
N ARG A 149 21.31 57.29 57.43
CA ARG A 149 21.80 56.48 56.31
C ARG A 149 20.93 55.25 56.16
N LEU A 150 20.49 55.02 54.93
CA LEU A 150 19.78 53.81 54.60
C LEU A 150 20.70 52.60 54.57
N HIS A 151 20.29 51.52 55.21
CA HIS A 151 21.01 50.25 55.18
C HIS A 151 20.43 49.39 54.02
N GLY A 152 21.22 49.23 52.94
CA GLY A 152 20.81 48.43 51.80
C GLY A 152 20.91 46.94 52.12
N LYS A 153 19.90 46.19 51.71
CA LYS A 153 19.90 44.75 51.73
C LYS A 153 20.16 44.21 50.33
N ASP A 154 21.26 43.47 50.19
CA ASP A 154 21.66 42.91 48.90
C ASP A 154 20.68 41.79 48.48
N GLY A 155 20.19 41.89 47.28
CA GLY A 155 19.35 40.90 46.61
C GLY A 155 19.90 40.57 45.23
N TYR A 156 19.24 39.63 44.59
CA TYR A 156 19.56 39.25 43.22
C TYR A 156 18.26 39.16 42.45
N PHE A 157 18.21 39.67 41.22
CA PHE A 157 17.12 39.43 40.29
C PHE A 157 17.63 38.73 39.04
N TYR A 158 16.70 38.10 38.36
CA TYR A 158 16.99 37.35 37.13
C TYR A 158 16.35 38.06 35.95
N VAL A 159 17.18 38.35 34.91
CA VAL A 159 16.66 38.91 33.68
C VAL A 159 16.06 37.76 32.82
N PRO A 160 14.75 37.77 32.55
CA PRO A 160 14.13 36.75 31.75
C PRO A 160 14.64 36.84 30.30
N GLN A 161 15.22 35.73 29.80
CA GLN A 161 15.76 35.65 28.43
C GLN A 161 14.76 34.97 27.50
N SER A 162 13.58 35.52 27.34
CA SER A 162 12.46 34.97 26.56
C SER A 162 12.80 34.69 25.10
N GLY A 163 13.55 35.60 24.46
CA GLY A 163 13.97 35.42 23.05
C GLY A 163 14.86 34.19 22.83
N ARG A 164 15.90 34.02 23.68
CA ARG A 164 16.77 32.82 23.64
C ARG A 164 15.97 31.53 23.88
N ASN A 165 15.12 31.51 24.88
CA ASN A 165 14.33 30.35 25.26
C ASN A 165 13.36 29.95 24.15
N MET A 166 12.78 30.91 23.43
CA MET A 166 11.92 30.67 22.27
C MET A 166 12.71 30.01 21.11
N VAL A 167 13.91 30.52 20.81
CA VAL A 167 14.75 29.93 19.76
C VAL A 167 15.15 28.51 20.09
N LEU A 168 15.57 28.26 21.33
CA LEU A 168 15.93 26.91 21.80
C LEU A 168 14.73 25.97 21.76
N PHE A 169 13.55 26.43 22.15
CA PHE A 169 12.33 25.65 22.08
C PHE A 169 12.04 25.19 20.65
N VAL A 170 12.04 26.11 19.67
CA VAL A 170 11.81 25.78 18.26
C VAL A 170 12.87 24.79 17.76
N LEU A 171 14.13 25.00 18.09
CA LEU A 171 15.22 24.12 17.68
C LEU A 171 15.03 22.68 18.22
N PHE A 172 14.81 22.53 19.52
CA PHE A 172 14.57 21.23 20.14
C PHE A 172 13.31 20.56 19.60
N PHE A 173 12.25 21.33 19.38
CA PHE A 173 11.02 20.81 18.80
C PHE A 173 11.24 20.24 17.40
N VAL A 174 11.88 21.00 16.52
CA VAL A 174 12.13 20.54 15.14
C VAL A 174 13.02 19.29 15.12
N ILE A 175 14.11 19.30 15.90
CA ILE A 175 15.03 18.15 15.97
C ILE A 175 14.30 16.91 16.50
N THR A 176 13.61 17.03 17.61
CA THR A 176 12.91 15.89 18.23
C THR A 176 11.82 15.35 17.32
N PHE A 177 11.01 16.24 16.72
CA PHE A 177 9.95 15.87 15.79
C PHE A 177 10.50 15.16 14.54
N TYR A 178 11.60 15.68 13.98
CA TYR A 178 12.29 15.07 12.86
C TYR A 178 12.82 13.65 13.21
N LEU A 179 13.50 13.49 14.34
CA LEU A 179 14.06 12.21 14.76
C LEU A 179 12.97 11.15 14.98
N LEU A 180 11.86 11.53 15.61
CA LEU A 180 10.74 10.63 15.87
C LEU A 180 10.03 10.17 14.58
N ASN A 181 9.97 11.02 13.55
CA ASN A 181 9.31 10.73 12.29
C ASN A 181 10.25 10.17 11.20
N TYR A 182 11.56 10.24 11.39
CA TYR A 182 12.58 9.86 10.39
C TYR A 182 12.37 8.46 9.80
N ARG A 183 12.10 7.46 10.65
CA ARG A 183 11.87 6.07 10.20
C ARG A 183 10.63 5.94 9.30
N LYS A 184 9.56 6.67 9.58
CA LYS A 184 8.34 6.64 8.78
C LYS A 184 8.52 7.38 7.46
N MET A 185 9.20 8.52 7.49
CA MET A 185 9.53 9.27 6.28
C MET A 185 10.39 8.43 5.32
N ARG A 186 11.39 7.72 5.83
CA ARG A 186 12.22 6.80 5.04
C ARG A 186 11.39 5.67 4.41
N ARG A 187 10.43 5.08 5.14
CA ARG A 187 9.54 4.07 4.58
C ARG A 187 8.66 4.63 3.46
N PHE A 188 8.12 5.82 3.64
CA PHE A 188 7.34 6.50 2.61
C PHE A 188 8.16 6.73 1.33
N GLN A 189 9.40 7.18 1.46
CA GLN A 189 10.32 7.35 0.32
C GLN A 189 10.59 6.02 -0.40
N LEU A 190 10.77 4.91 0.32
CA LEU A 190 10.94 3.59 -0.27
C LEU A 190 9.69 3.13 -1.04
N ILE A 191 8.49 3.36 -0.50
CA ILE A 191 7.23 3.06 -1.20
C ILE A 191 7.15 3.87 -2.49
N ASN A 192 7.44 5.17 -2.45
CA ASN A 192 7.40 6.03 -3.61
C ASN A 192 8.42 5.62 -4.69
N ALA A 193 9.65 5.29 -4.31
CA ALA A 193 10.67 4.78 -5.22
C ALA A 193 10.24 3.46 -5.88
N SER A 194 9.68 2.53 -5.10
CA SER A 194 9.18 1.25 -5.64
C SER A 194 7.98 1.43 -6.58
N LEU A 195 7.09 2.39 -6.32
CA LEU A 195 6.02 2.77 -7.24
C LEU A 195 6.58 3.29 -8.57
N GLY A 196 7.67 4.07 -8.52
CA GLY A 196 8.38 4.51 -9.73
C GLY A 196 8.92 3.35 -10.57
N GLU A 197 9.45 2.29 -9.94
CA GLU A 197 9.91 1.09 -10.65
C GLU A 197 8.73 0.27 -11.22
N LEU A 198 7.64 0.13 -10.47
CA LEU A 198 6.42 -0.52 -10.95
C LEU A 198 5.84 0.20 -12.16
N ALA A 199 5.83 1.54 -12.16
CA ALA A 199 5.36 2.37 -13.27
C ALA A 199 6.22 2.21 -14.54
N LYS A 200 7.51 1.90 -14.41
CA LYS A 200 8.40 1.54 -15.51
C LYS A 200 8.20 0.12 -16.05
N GLY A 201 7.26 -0.64 -15.47
CA GLY A 201 6.95 -2.01 -15.88
C GLY A 201 7.72 -3.10 -15.13
N ASN A 202 8.53 -2.77 -14.13
CA ASN A 202 9.20 -3.77 -13.30
C ASN A 202 8.26 -4.30 -12.23
N LEU A 203 7.37 -5.22 -12.62
CA LEU A 203 6.36 -5.80 -11.74
C LEU A 203 6.91 -6.84 -10.73
N SER A 204 8.21 -7.17 -10.80
CA SER A 204 8.84 -8.10 -9.85
C SER A 204 9.19 -7.45 -8.51
N VAL A 205 9.19 -6.12 -8.44
CA VAL A 205 9.46 -5.36 -7.21
C VAL A 205 8.38 -5.66 -6.18
N ARG A 206 8.81 -5.93 -4.93
CA ARG A 206 7.91 -6.15 -3.78
C ARG A 206 8.26 -5.21 -2.65
N LEU A 207 7.23 -4.56 -2.13
CA LEU A 207 7.29 -3.67 -0.99
C LEU A 207 7.29 -4.45 0.32
N ASN A 208 8.03 -3.95 1.31
CA ASN A 208 8.06 -4.56 2.64
C ASN A 208 6.78 -4.23 3.42
N THR A 209 5.98 -5.24 3.74
CA THR A 209 4.69 -5.15 4.44
C THR A 209 4.79 -5.28 5.96
N ARG A 210 6.01 -5.28 6.55
CA ARG A 210 6.22 -5.55 8.00
C ARG A 210 5.61 -4.50 8.94
N GLY A 211 5.06 -3.40 8.44
CA GLY A 211 4.35 -2.40 9.25
C GLY A 211 2.90 -2.81 9.51
N LYS A 212 2.44 -2.68 10.78
CA LYS A 212 1.01 -2.81 11.13
C LYS A 212 0.28 -1.45 11.07
N ASP A 213 0.80 -0.52 10.29
CA ASP A 213 0.27 0.82 10.08
C ASP A 213 -0.29 0.97 8.65
N GLU A 214 -0.84 2.14 8.33
CA GLU A 214 -1.41 2.42 7.01
C GLU A 214 -0.39 2.26 5.88
N LEU A 215 0.89 2.53 6.14
CA LEU A 215 1.96 2.33 5.15
C LEU A 215 2.16 0.84 4.85
N GLY A 216 2.03 -0.03 5.86
CA GLY A 216 2.07 -1.48 5.67
C GLY A 216 0.86 -1.99 4.87
N LEU A 217 -0.34 -1.43 5.10
CA LEU A 217 -1.54 -1.75 4.33
C LEU A 217 -1.40 -1.31 2.87
N ILE A 218 -0.94 -0.08 2.64
CA ILE A 218 -0.69 0.45 1.29
C ILE A 218 0.33 -0.43 0.57
N ALA A 219 1.43 -0.80 1.21
CA ALA A 219 2.43 -1.70 0.65
C ALA A 219 1.83 -3.07 0.26
N GLY A 220 0.94 -3.62 1.09
CA GLY A 220 0.21 -4.85 0.81
C GLY A 220 -0.69 -4.74 -0.41
N ASN A 221 -1.48 -3.68 -0.50
CA ASN A 221 -2.37 -3.43 -1.63
C ASN A 221 -1.60 -3.24 -2.94
N ILE A 222 -0.47 -2.52 -2.90
CA ILE A 222 0.41 -2.33 -4.06
C ILE A 222 0.99 -3.67 -4.51
N ASN A 223 1.46 -4.52 -3.59
CA ASN A 223 1.97 -5.85 -3.93
C ASN A 223 0.89 -6.73 -4.58
N ALA A 224 -0.33 -6.71 -4.04
CA ALA A 224 -1.46 -7.45 -4.61
C ALA A 224 -1.81 -6.96 -6.03
N MET A 225 -1.83 -5.64 -6.24
CA MET A 225 -2.05 -5.04 -7.56
C MET A 225 -0.94 -5.43 -8.56
N ALA A 226 0.32 -5.37 -8.15
CA ALA A 226 1.45 -5.76 -8.98
C ALA A 226 1.38 -7.24 -9.38
N GLU A 227 1.01 -8.12 -8.46
CA GLU A 227 0.83 -9.54 -8.72
C GLU A 227 -0.34 -9.82 -9.67
N GLN A 228 -1.46 -9.11 -9.51
CA GLN A 228 -2.60 -9.23 -10.41
C GLN A 228 -2.25 -8.78 -11.83
N LEU A 229 -1.57 -7.64 -11.97
CA LEU A 229 -1.14 -7.12 -13.25
C LEU A 229 -0.12 -8.06 -13.93
N GLU A 230 0.82 -8.62 -13.16
CA GLU A 230 1.79 -9.59 -13.66
C GLU A 230 1.08 -10.86 -14.19
N ARG A 231 0.07 -11.37 -13.49
CA ARG A 231 -0.76 -12.50 -13.94
C ARG A 231 -1.51 -12.18 -15.24
N GLN A 232 -2.13 -10.99 -15.31
CA GLN A 232 -2.85 -10.55 -16.52
C GLN A 232 -1.92 -10.46 -17.72
N LEU A 233 -0.75 -9.83 -17.59
CA LEU A 233 0.23 -9.72 -18.66
C LEU A 233 0.79 -11.07 -19.10
N ARG A 234 1.01 -12.01 -18.17
CA ARG A 234 1.40 -13.38 -18.51
C ARG A 234 0.32 -14.09 -19.32
N GLN A 235 -0.92 -13.97 -18.90
CA GLN A 235 -2.06 -14.58 -19.59
C GLN A 235 -2.25 -13.97 -20.98
N GLU A 236 -2.16 -12.66 -21.13
CA GLU A 236 -2.23 -11.97 -22.40
C GLU A 236 -1.12 -12.43 -23.36
N ARG A 237 0.13 -12.47 -22.89
CA ARG A 237 1.26 -12.98 -23.70
C ARG A 237 1.10 -14.43 -24.11
N GLN A 238 0.53 -15.28 -23.24
CA GLN A 238 0.25 -16.68 -23.59
C GLN A 238 -0.82 -16.76 -24.66
N THR A 239 -1.89 -15.97 -24.56
CA THR A 239 -2.95 -15.91 -25.56
C THR A 239 -2.41 -15.41 -26.91
N GLU A 240 -1.57 -14.37 -26.89
CA GLU A 240 -0.98 -13.81 -28.10
C GLU A 240 -0.02 -14.79 -28.77
N ARG A 241 0.83 -15.48 -27.99
CA ARG A 241 1.70 -16.55 -28.52
C ARG A 241 0.88 -17.67 -29.18
N ALA A 242 -0.15 -18.16 -28.48
CA ALA A 242 -1.04 -19.18 -28.99
C ALA A 242 -1.75 -18.75 -30.30
N LYS A 243 -2.10 -17.44 -30.42
CA LYS A 243 -2.66 -16.86 -31.66
C LYS A 243 -1.63 -16.85 -32.79
N MET A 244 -0.38 -16.48 -32.50
CA MET A 244 0.70 -16.47 -33.50
C MET A 244 1.07 -17.87 -33.97
N GLU A 245 1.16 -18.83 -33.05
CA GLU A 245 1.40 -20.25 -33.37
C GLU A 245 0.30 -20.79 -34.28
N LEU A 246 -0.98 -20.43 -33.98
CA LEU A 246 -2.11 -20.78 -34.82
C LEU A 246 -1.96 -20.23 -36.25
N ILE A 247 -1.68 -18.93 -36.40
CA ILE A 247 -1.52 -18.28 -37.74
C ILE A 247 -0.38 -18.94 -38.51
N THR A 248 0.73 -19.22 -37.84
CA THR A 248 1.91 -19.83 -38.46
C THR A 248 1.64 -21.27 -38.92
N GLY A 249 1.06 -22.09 -38.02
CA GLY A 249 0.70 -23.48 -38.33
C GLY A 249 -0.31 -23.61 -39.44
N VAL A 250 -1.41 -22.81 -39.40
CA VAL A 250 -2.41 -22.78 -40.46
C VAL A 250 -1.79 -22.39 -41.78
N SER A 251 -0.97 -21.36 -41.80
CA SER A 251 -0.35 -20.88 -43.07
C SER A 251 0.53 -21.94 -43.71
N HIS A 252 1.27 -22.71 -42.88
CA HIS A 252 2.09 -23.82 -43.38
C HIS A 252 1.21 -24.95 -43.93
N ASP A 253 0.19 -25.38 -43.19
CA ASP A 253 -0.64 -26.52 -43.54
C ASP A 253 -1.58 -26.24 -44.72
N LEU A 254 -1.96 -24.98 -44.96
CA LEU A 254 -2.67 -24.56 -46.17
C LEU A 254 -1.76 -24.47 -47.40
N ARG A 255 -0.51 -24.02 -47.23
CA ARG A 255 0.43 -23.85 -48.34
C ARG A 255 0.78 -25.21 -49.01
N THR A 256 0.98 -26.26 -48.24
CA THR A 256 1.39 -27.58 -48.74
C THR A 256 0.41 -28.17 -49.76
N PRO A 257 -0.90 -28.37 -49.44
CA PRO A 257 -1.87 -28.89 -50.41
C PRO A 257 -2.08 -27.90 -51.58
N LEU A 258 -2.07 -26.59 -51.33
CA LEU A 258 -2.20 -25.58 -52.39
C LEU A 258 -1.07 -25.67 -53.39
N THR A 259 0.18 -25.82 -52.96
CA THR A 259 1.32 -25.96 -53.85
C THR A 259 1.22 -27.26 -54.67
N SER A 260 0.74 -28.36 -54.04
CA SER A 260 0.50 -29.61 -54.76
C SER A 260 -0.60 -29.49 -55.82
N ILE A 261 -1.73 -28.81 -55.51
CA ILE A 261 -2.81 -28.53 -56.47
C ILE A 261 -2.26 -27.76 -57.68
N ILE A 262 -1.53 -26.65 -57.44
CA ILE A 262 -0.92 -25.84 -58.49
C ILE A 262 0.04 -26.71 -59.34
N GLY A 263 0.89 -27.49 -58.70
CA GLY A 263 1.84 -28.39 -59.39
C GLY A 263 1.15 -29.39 -60.33
N TYR A 264 0.08 -30.08 -59.83
CA TYR A 264 -0.67 -31.02 -60.70
C TYR A 264 -1.42 -30.32 -61.81
N LEU A 265 -2.00 -29.13 -61.54
CA LEU A 265 -2.66 -28.30 -62.57
C LEU A 265 -1.67 -27.80 -63.62
N ASP A 266 -0.44 -27.45 -63.25
CA ASP A 266 0.61 -27.07 -64.24
C ASP A 266 1.04 -28.22 -65.10
N LEU A 267 1.15 -29.45 -64.51
CA LEU A 267 1.42 -30.68 -65.28
C LEU A 267 0.30 -30.99 -66.27
N LEU A 268 -0.95 -30.86 -65.85
CA LEU A 268 -2.12 -31.04 -66.72
C LEU A 268 -2.18 -29.95 -67.82
N ARG A 269 -1.95 -28.70 -67.50
CA ARG A 269 -1.96 -27.55 -68.41
C ARG A 269 -0.86 -27.69 -69.46
N SER A 270 0.32 -28.07 -69.08
CA SER A 270 1.48 -28.27 -69.98
C SER A 270 1.45 -29.61 -70.74
N ARG A 271 0.40 -30.42 -70.50
CA ARG A 271 0.28 -31.78 -71.08
C ARG A 271 1.51 -32.66 -70.76
N SER A 272 2.13 -32.50 -69.62
CA SER A 272 3.29 -33.23 -69.17
C SER A 272 2.93 -34.57 -68.50
N TYR A 273 2.05 -35.33 -69.14
CA TYR A 273 1.65 -36.67 -68.73
C TYR A 273 1.91 -37.64 -69.88
N ARG A 274 2.18 -38.92 -69.59
CA ARG A 274 2.59 -39.95 -70.56
C ARG A 274 1.41 -40.62 -71.23
N ASP A 275 0.32 -40.80 -70.49
CA ASP A 275 -0.88 -41.53 -70.93
C ASP A 275 -2.11 -40.97 -70.16
N GLU A 276 -3.28 -41.47 -70.56
CA GLU A 276 -4.56 -41.08 -69.97
C GLU A 276 -4.70 -41.52 -68.52
N ALA A 277 -4.09 -42.63 -68.11
CA ALA A 277 -4.07 -43.08 -66.75
C ALA A 277 -3.28 -42.11 -65.82
N GLU A 278 -2.17 -41.53 -66.32
CA GLU A 278 -1.42 -40.49 -65.61
C GLU A 278 -2.17 -39.17 -65.54
N HIS A 279 -2.87 -38.81 -66.64
CA HIS A 279 -3.78 -37.66 -66.66
C HIS A 279 -4.85 -37.81 -65.57
N ASP A 280 -5.57 -38.93 -65.54
CA ASP A 280 -6.65 -39.16 -64.56
C ASP A 280 -6.09 -39.21 -63.12
N ARG A 281 -4.93 -39.78 -62.92
CA ARG A 281 -4.24 -39.73 -61.61
C ARG A 281 -3.95 -38.30 -61.16
N PHE A 282 -3.50 -37.40 -62.05
CA PHE A 282 -3.26 -35.99 -61.71
C PHE A 282 -4.56 -35.26 -61.39
N VAL A 283 -5.64 -35.50 -62.13
CA VAL A 283 -6.98 -34.99 -61.85
C VAL A 283 -7.45 -35.47 -60.49
N GLN A 284 -7.37 -36.78 -60.22
CA GLN A 284 -7.76 -37.36 -58.92
C GLN A 284 -6.95 -36.82 -57.76
N ASN A 285 -5.62 -36.68 -57.90
CA ASN A 285 -4.76 -36.09 -56.89
C ASN A 285 -5.11 -34.64 -56.61
N THR A 286 -5.39 -33.87 -57.66
CA THR A 286 -5.84 -32.47 -57.55
C THR A 286 -7.16 -32.40 -56.76
N TYR A 287 -8.13 -33.23 -57.14
CA TYR A 287 -9.41 -33.28 -56.45
C TYR A 287 -9.27 -33.66 -54.98
N ASN A 288 -8.51 -34.72 -54.65
CA ASN A 288 -8.25 -35.14 -53.28
C ASN A 288 -7.57 -34.03 -52.43
N LYS A 289 -6.57 -33.35 -53.04
CA LYS A 289 -5.90 -32.24 -52.35
C LYS A 289 -6.81 -31.04 -52.13
N THR A 290 -7.78 -30.78 -53.05
CA THR A 290 -8.80 -29.76 -52.86
C THR A 290 -9.76 -30.09 -51.73
N LEU A 291 -10.23 -31.34 -51.63
CA LEU A 291 -11.03 -31.81 -50.49
C LEU A 291 -10.30 -31.71 -49.16
N GLN A 292 -9.00 -32.05 -49.15
CA GLN A 292 -8.15 -31.89 -47.99
C GLN A 292 -8.04 -30.43 -47.55
N LEU A 293 -7.83 -29.49 -48.51
CA LEU A 293 -7.75 -28.06 -48.24
C LEU A 293 -9.08 -27.53 -47.68
N LYS A 294 -10.22 -27.94 -48.29
CA LYS A 294 -11.54 -27.61 -47.79
C LYS A 294 -11.71 -28.03 -46.33
N LYS A 295 -11.39 -29.29 -45.99
CA LYS A 295 -11.50 -29.80 -44.64
C LYS A 295 -10.63 -29.02 -43.65
N LEU A 296 -9.41 -28.60 -44.04
CA LEU A 296 -8.53 -27.76 -43.22
C LEU A 296 -9.16 -26.42 -42.90
N ILE A 297 -9.80 -25.80 -43.89
CA ILE A 297 -10.49 -24.51 -43.76
C ILE A 297 -11.69 -24.67 -42.83
N ASP A 298 -12.51 -25.72 -42.99
CA ASP A 298 -13.68 -26.00 -42.16
C ASP A 298 -13.26 -26.25 -40.69
N ASP A 299 -12.20 -27.06 -40.47
CA ASP A 299 -11.63 -27.31 -39.14
C ASP A 299 -11.13 -25.99 -38.48
N LEU A 300 -10.51 -25.10 -39.27
CA LEU A 300 -10.05 -23.80 -38.76
C LEU A 300 -11.22 -22.89 -38.35
N PHE A 301 -12.28 -22.82 -39.19
CA PHE A 301 -13.47 -22.04 -38.85
C PHE A 301 -14.16 -22.61 -37.58
N ASP A 302 -14.35 -23.91 -37.50
CA ASP A 302 -14.91 -24.56 -36.31
C ASP A 302 -14.08 -24.23 -35.08
N TYR A 303 -12.76 -24.36 -35.18
CA TYR A 303 -11.84 -24.07 -34.10
C TYR A 303 -11.92 -22.59 -33.62
N THR A 304 -11.89 -21.64 -34.59
CA THR A 304 -11.94 -20.20 -34.24
C THR A 304 -13.25 -19.83 -33.57
N ARG A 305 -14.38 -20.36 -34.05
CA ARG A 305 -15.69 -20.16 -33.45
C ARG A 305 -15.76 -20.77 -32.05
N LEU A 306 -15.30 -22.01 -31.87
CA LEU A 306 -15.29 -22.68 -30.57
C LEU A 306 -14.37 -21.97 -29.54
N SER A 307 -13.29 -21.32 -30.02
CA SER A 307 -12.32 -20.64 -29.15
C SER A 307 -12.72 -19.22 -28.74
N SER A 308 -13.61 -18.55 -29.50
CA SER A 308 -14.07 -17.19 -29.21
C SER A 308 -15.00 -17.09 -28.00
N GLY A 309 -15.53 -18.21 -27.53
CA GLY A 309 -16.48 -18.22 -26.41
C GLY A 309 -17.89 -17.74 -26.76
N ASP A 310 -18.13 -17.30 -27.99
CA ASP A 310 -19.40 -16.73 -28.45
C ASP A 310 -20.40 -17.77 -28.97
N ILE A 311 -20.07 -19.07 -28.86
CA ILE A 311 -20.98 -20.12 -29.34
C ILE A 311 -22.10 -20.35 -28.34
N ARG A 312 -23.34 -20.18 -28.80
CA ARG A 312 -24.51 -20.68 -28.12
C ARG A 312 -24.76 -22.10 -28.65
N LEU A 313 -24.67 -23.10 -27.76
CA LEU A 313 -24.99 -24.47 -28.08
C LEU A 313 -26.50 -24.58 -28.29
N ASP A 314 -26.92 -25.32 -29.31
CA ASP A 314 -28.33 -25.73 -29.54
C ASP A 314 -28.60 -27.03 -28.79
N ILE A 315 -28.72 -26.92 -27.45
CA ILE A 315 -28.90 -28.07 -26.58
C ILE A 315 -30.28 -28.70 -26.79
N ARG A 316 -30.28 -29.98 -27.15
CA ARG A 316 -31.48 -30.80 -27.32
C ARG A 316 -31.32 -32.10 -26.57
N ARG A 317 -32.45 -32.71 -26.19
CA ARG A 317 -32.45 -34.05 -25.62
C ARG A 317 -32.30 -35.08 -26.73
N VAL A 318 -31.17 -35.78 -26.73
CA VAL A 318 -30.77 -36.73 -27.76
C VAL A 318 -30.54 -38.12 -27.16
N ASP A 319 -31.03 -39.17 -27.81
CA ASP A 319 -30.64 -40.55 -27.48
C ASP A 319 -29.26 -40.83 -28.08
N MET A 320 -28.25 -40.86 -27.21
CA MET A 320 -26.86 -41.10 -27.64
C MET A 320 -26.63 -42.50 -28.16
N LYS A 321 -27.40 -43.51 -27.76
CA LYS A 321 -27.33 -44.85 -28.36
C LYS A 321 -27.77 -44.82 -29.82
N ALA A 322 -28.91 -44.18 -30.12
CA ALA A 322 -29.41 -44.07 -31.48
C ALA A 322 -28.48 -43.26 -32.37
N LEU A 323 -27.99 -42.11 -31.86
CA LEU A 323 -27.04 -41.24 -32.57
C LEU A 323 -25.75 -42.00 -32.89
N LEU A 324 -25.15 -42.68 -31.93
CA LEU A 324 -23.91 -43.39 -32.10
C LEU A 324 -24.11 -44.60 -33.03
N GLY A 325 -25.20 -45.33 -32.92
CA GLY A 325 -25.55 -46.45 -33.80
C GLY A 325 -25.65 -46.02 -35.26
N GLN A 326 -26.34 -44.90 -35.55
CA GLN A 326 -26.43 -44.35 -36.89
C GLN A 326 -25.01 -43.98 -37.42
N LEU A 327 -24.26 -43.23 -36.65
CA LEU A 327 -22.91 -42.78 -37.02
C LEU A 327 -21.97 -43.99 -37.33
N LEU A 328 -21.99 -45.02 -36.49
CA LEU A 328 -21.17 -46.20 -36.69
C LEU A 328 -21.52 -46.98 -37.95
N THR A 329 -22.79 -47.00 -38.34
CA THR A 329 -23.23 -47.61 -39.62
C THR A 329 -22.64 -46.88 -40.84
N GLU A 330 -22.45 -45.56 -40.76
CA GLU A 330 -21.81 -44.74 -41.80
C GLU A 330 -20.28 -44.98 -41.86
N TYR A 331 -19.66 -45.33 -40.74
CA TYR A 331 -18.23 -45.58 -40.66
C TYR A 331 -17.82 -47.01 -40.98
N GLU A 332 -18.72 -47.98 -40.93
CA GLU A 332 -18.39 -49.40 -41.20
C GLU A 332 -17.81 -49.65 -42.59
N PRO A 333 -18.38 -49.11 -43.72
CA PRO A 333 -17.76 -49.26 -45.04
C PRO A 333 -16.37 -48.65 -45.13
N LEU A 334 -16.16 -47.51 -44.45
CA LEU A 334 -14.88 -46.79 -44.43
C LEU A 334 -13.79 -47.56 -43.65
N ALA A 335 -14.17 -48.26 -42.59
CA ALA A 335 -13.30 -49.14 -41.83
C ALA A 335 -12.88 -50.34 -42.69
N ILE A 336 -13.83 -51.01 -43.38
CA ILE A 336 -13.58 -52.15 -44.27
C ILE A 336 -12.64 -51.76 -45.41
N GLU A 337 -12.88 -50.62 -46.07
CA GLU A 337 -11.98 -50.10 -47.13
C GLU A 337 -10.54 -49.94 -46.68
N ARG A 338 -10.34 -49.60 -45.38
CA ARG A 338 -9.03 -49.47 -44.77
C ARG A 338 -8.44 -50.77 -44.19
N GLY A 339 -9.16 -51.89 -44.35
CA GLY A 339 -8.74 -53.20 -43.81
C GLY A 339 -8.88 -53.30 -42.28
N LEU A 340 -9.80 -52.54 -41.71
CA LEU A 340 -10.08 -52.51 -40.29
C LEU A 340 -11.48 -53.11 -40.00
N THR A 341 -11.64 -53.69 -38.81
CA THR A 341 -12.92 -54.15 -38.31
C THR A 341 -13.45 -53.20 -37.26
N LEU A 342 -14.73 -52.79 -37.41
CA LEU A 342 -15.40 -51.92 -36.43
C LEU A 342 -16.23 -52.78 -35.48
N GLN A 343 -15.83 -52.80 -34.17
CA GLN A 343 -16.62 -53.48 -33.13
C GLN A 343 -17.37 -52.45 -32.29
N THR A 344 -18.65 -52.76 -32.01
CA THR A 344 -19.52 -51.88 -31.28
C THR A 344 -20.09 -52.57 -30.03
N SER A 345 -20.07 -51.84 -28.91
CA SER A 345 -20.67 -52.27 -27.65
C SER A 345 -21.57 -51.16 -27.12
N LEU A 346 -22.88 -51.29 -27.42
CA LEU A 346 -23.90 -50.33 -27.01
C LEU A 346 -24.82 -50.93 -25.96
N PRO A 347 -25.32 -50.16 -24.97
CA PRO A 347 -26.25 -50.65 -23.97
C PRO A 347 -27.60 -51.01 -24.59
N ALA A 348 -28.34 -51.90 -23.95
CA ALA A 348 -29.68 -52.29 -24.42
C ALA A 348 -30.67 -51.13 -24.35
N GLU A 349 -30.57 -50.31 -23.35
CA GLU A 349 -31.46 -49.18 -23.06
C GLU A 349 -31.02 -47.90 -23.78
N SER A 350 -31.98 -46.96 -23.96
CA SER A 350 -31.69 -45.60 -24.44
C SER A 350 -30.83 -44.82 -23.43
N VAL A 351 -29.94 -44.00 -23.95
CA VAL A 351 -29.03 -43.15 -23.14
C VAL A 351 -29.28 -41.68 -23.48
N PRO A 352 -30.28 -41.03 -22.84
CA PRO A 352 -30.58 -39.63 -23.11
C PRO A 352 -29.49 -38.69 -22.54
N ALA A 353 -29.15 -37.70 -23.35
CA ALA A 353 -28.26 -36.61 -22.96
C ALA A 353 -28.74 -35.26 -23.50
N ASP A 354 -28.51 -34.18 -22.76
CA ASP A 354 -28.80 -32.82 -23.19
C ASP A 354 -27.55 -32.25 -23.87
N VAL A 355 -27.54 -32.28 -25.20
CA VAL A 355 -26.34 -31.93 -26.01
C VAL A 355 -26.75 -31.21 -27.30
N ASP A 356 -25.79 -30.50 -27.91
CA ASP A 356 -25.88 -30.05 -29.28
C ASP A 356 -25.47 -31.21 -30.20
N PRO A 357 -26.43 -31.80 -30.96
CA PRO A 357 -26.18 -33.00 -31.72
C PRO A 357 -25.13 -32.80 -32.82
N GLU A 358 -25.13 -31.65 -33.52
CA GLU A 358 -24.11 -31.39 -34.56
C GLU A 358 -22.72 -31.33 -34.00
N LYS A 359 -22.54 -30.65 -32.86
CA LYS A 359 -21.25 -30.54 -32.23
C LYS A 359 -20.76 -31.87 -31.65
N ILE A 360 -21.66 -32.64 -31.02
CA ILE A 360 -21.27 -33.96 -30.48
C ILE A 360 -20.90 -34.93 -31.61
N VAL A 361 -21.70 -34.99 -32.71
CA VAL A 361 -21.30 -35.76 -33.91
C VAL A 361 -19.92 -35.36 -34.36
N ARG A 362 -19.61 -34.06 -34.47
CA ARG A 362 -18.29 -33.55 -34.88
C ARG A 362 -17.16 -34.02 -33.91
N ALA A 363 -17.42 -34.04 -32.59
CA ALA A 363 -16.45 -34.55 -31.64
C ALA A 363 -16.19 -36.05 -31.81
N ILE A 364 -17.28 -36.86 -32.00
CA ILE A 364 -17.15 -38.32 -32.22
C ILE A 364 -16.47 -38.60 -33.53
N ASP A 365 -16.81 -37.88 -34.62
CA ASP A 365 -16.14 -37.98 -35.92
C ASP A 365 -14.65 -37.79 -35.80
N ASN A 366 -14.21 -36.77 -35.07
CA ASN A 366 -12.79 -36.52 -34.86
C ASN A 366 -12.09 -37.70 -34.14
N LEU A 367 -12.75 -38.32 -33.18
CA LEU A 367 -12.21 -39.50 -32.50
C LEU A 367 -12.15 -40.73 -33.39
N LEU A 368 -13.26 -41.02 -34.14
CA LEU A 368 -13.35 -42.17 -35.06
C LEU A 368 -12.35 -42.05 -36.21
N MET A 369 -12.30 -40.86 -36.86
CA MET A 369 -11.34 -40.63 -37.93
C MET A 369 -9.90 -40.72 -37.44
N ASN A 370 -9.61 -40.32 -36.21
CA ASN A 370 -8.30 -40.48 -35.62
C ASN A 370 -7.98 -41.97 -35.43
N ALA A 371 -8.89 -42.74 -34.85
CA ALA A 371 -8.74 -44.21 -34.68
C ALA A 371 -8.53 -44.90 -36.02
N LEU A 372 -9.43 -44.70 -37.04
CA LEU A 372 -9.28 -45.32 -38.35
C LEU A 372 -7.99 -44.96 -39.08
N LYS A 373 -7.46 -43.78 -38.84
CA LYS A 373 -6.25 -43.29 -39.53
C LYS A 373 -4.97 -43.85 -38.94
N PHE A 374 -4.90 -44.02 -37.62
CA PHE A 374 -3.70 -44.36 -36.90
C PHE A 374 -3.69 -45.82 -36.41
N SER A 375 -4.73 -46.60 -36.73
CA SER A 375 -4.75 -48.04 -36.43
C SER A 375 -3.74 -48.80 -37.27
N VAL A 376 -3.17 -49.83 -36.66
CA VAL A 376 -2.38 -50.85 -37.35
C VAL A 376 -3.34 -51.67 -38.24
N VAL A 377 -2.90 -52.02 -39.46
CA VAL A 377 -3.70 -52.77 -40.44
C VAL A 377 -3.02 -54.11 -40.75
N PRO A 378 -3.71 -55.22 -40.69
CA PRO A 378 -5.12 -55.39 -40.27
C PRO A 378 -5.28 -55.18 -38.76
N GLY A 379 -6.44 -54.62 -38.33
CA GLY A 379 -6.70 -54.32 -36.96
C GLY A 379 -8.17 -54.06 -36.64
N GLU A 380 -8.44 -53.69 -35.41
CA GLU A 380 -9.77 -53.46 -34.88
C GLU A 380 -9.90 -52.09 -34.27
N VAL A 381 -11.02 -51.42 -34.51
CA VAL A 381 -11.45 -50.20 -33.81
C VAL A 381 -12.70 -50.56 -32.98
N ARG A 382 -12.63 -50.39 -31.66
CA ARG A 382 -13.73 -50.70 -30.77
C ARG A 382 -14.38 -49.43 -30.26
N VAL A 383 -15.69 -49.36 -30.33
CA VAL A 383 -16.49 -48.24 -29.84
C VAL A 383 -17.47 -48.73 -28.78
N MET A 384 -17.39 -48.13 -27.61
CA MET A 384 -18.23 -48.50 -26.48
C MET A 384 -18.98 -47.29 -25.95
N LEU A 385 -20.28 -47.48 -25.64
CA LEU A 385 -21.09 -46.52 -24.90
C LEU A 385 -21.44 -47.13 -23.54
N THR A 386 -21.03 -46.48 -22.46
CA THR A 386 -21.38 -46.87 -21.10
C THR A 386 -22.17 -45.74 -20.44
N ALA A 387 -23.22 -46.09 -19.69
CA ALA A 387 -24.08 -45.16 -18.99
C ALA A 387 -24.02 -45.44 -17.49
N GLU A 388 -23.60 -44.43 -16.73
CA GLU A 388 -23.66 -44.35 -15.28
C GLU A 388 -24.85 -43.48 -14.86
N PRO A 389 -25.24 -43.44 -13.57
CA PRO A 389 -26.42 -42.67 -13.15
C PRO A 389 -26.38 -41.16 -13.47
N LYS A 390 -25.19 -40.54 -13.49
CA LYS A 390 -25.02 -39.11 -13.75
C LYS A 390 -24.18 -38.79 -14.97
N ARG A 391 -23.42 -39.75 -15.48
CA ARG A 391 -22.47 -39.55 -16.61
C ARG A 391 -22.62 -40.65 -17.62
N MET A 392 -22.29 -40.37 -18.85
CA MET A 392 -22.09 -41.37 -19.88
C MET A 392 -20.68 -41.25 -20.44
N ARG A 393 -20.13 -42.32 -20.98
CA ARG A 393 -18.86 -42.35 -21.65
C ARG A 393 -18.97 -43.01 -23.00
N ILE A 394 -18.42 -42.37 -24.00
CA ILE A 394 -18.12 -42.96 -25.31
C ILE A 394 -16.64 -43.19 -25.35
N VAL A 395 -16.24 -44.44 -25.54
CA VAL A 395 -14.82 -44.82 -25.60
C VAL A 395 -14.57 -45.34 -27.00
N VAL A 396 -13.54 -44.76 -27.66
CA VAL A 396 -13.02 -45.22 -28.94
C VAL A 396 -11.65 -45.79 -28.72
N GLU A 397 -11.50 -47.09 -28.95
CA GLU A 397 -10.23 -47.80 -28.77
C GLU A 397 -9.67 -48.25 -30.11
N ASN A 398 -8.34 -48.19 -30.22
CA ASN A 398 -7.62 -48.70 -31.37
C ASN A 398 -6.19 -49.10 -31.01
N GLU A 399 -5.58 -49.97 -31.80
CA GLU A 399 -4.17 -50.27 -31.72
C GLU A 399 -3.41 -49.45 -32.77
N GLY A 400 -2.31 -48.82 -32.36
CA GLY A 400 -1.48 -47.98 -33.20
C GLY A 400 -0.01 -48.05 -32.78
N GLU A 401 0.84 -47.29 -33.45
CA GLU A 401 2.26 -47.19 -33.09
C GLU A 401 2.40 -46.54 -31.69
N PRO A 402 3.19 -47.13 -30.78
CA PRO A 402 3.41 -46.58 -29.45
C PRO A 402 3.97 -45.17 -29.51
N ILE A 403 3.50 -44.30 -28.59
CA ILE A 403 3.96 -42.92 -28.43
C ILE A 403 4.65 -42.74 -27.08
N THR A 404 5.48 -41.70 -26.96
CA THR A 404 6.12 -41.34 -25.70
C THR A 404 5.14 -40.58 -24.79
N GLU A 405 5.42 -40.58 -23.47
CA GLU A 405 4.62 -39.77 -22.52
C GLU A 405 4.57 -38.28 -22.86
N GLU A 406 5.64 -37.74 -23.47
CA GLU A 406 5.66 -36.34 -23.91
C GLU A 406 4.72 -36.14 -25.11
N GLN A 407 4.72 -37.07 -26.05
CA GLN A 407 3.80 -37.06 -27.20
C GLN A 407 2.34 -37.19 -26.73
N GLU A 408 2.08 -38.12 -25.78
CA GLU A 408 0.72 -38.30 -25.19
C GLU A 408 0.19 -37.03 -24.60
N ARG A 409 0.97 -36.28 -23.81
CA ARG A 409 0.57 -35.00 -23.24
C ARG A 409 0.25 -33.93 -24.26
N LYS A 410 0.92 -33.96 -25.42
CA LYS A 410 0.75 -33.00 -26.52
C LYS A 410 -0.34 -33.37 -27.53
N LEU A 411 -0.88 -34.57 -27.51
CA LEU A 411 -1.87 -35.02 -28.52
C LEU A 411 -3.10 -34.14 -28.66
N PHE A 412 -3.49 -33.45 -27.57
CA PHE A 412 -4.61 -32.51 -27.57
C PHE A 412 -4.19 -31.08 -27.83
N GLU A 413 -2.89 -30.82 -28.02
CA GLU A 413 -2.41 -29.51 -28.44
C GLU A 413 -2.73 -29.26 -29.92
N ARG A 414 -2.89 -28.03 -30.27
CA ARG A 414 -3.26 -27.58 -31.63
C ARG A 414 -2.13 -27.84 -32.60
N PHE A 415 -2.46 -28.32 -33.80
CA PHE A 415 -1.51 -28.61 -34.88
C PHE A 415 -0.44 -29.62 -34.49
N TYR A 416 -0.57 -30.27 -33.33
CA TYR A 416 0.39 -31.28 -32.93
C TYR A 416 0.19 -32.56 -33.74
N LYS A 417 1.27 -33.05 -34.33
CA LYS A 417 1.36 -34.29 -35.12
C LYS A 417 2.51 -35.12 -34.55
N ALA A 418 2.20 -36.26 -34.00
CA ALA A 418 3.25 -37.13 -33.38
C ALA A 418 4.27 -37.66 -34.41
N ASP A 419 3.91 -37.65 -35.71
CA ASP A 419 4.71 -38.21 -36.80
C ASP A 419 5.73 -37.23 -37.41
N GLU A 420 5.61 -35.90 -37.23
CA GLU A 420 6.61 -34.95 -37.75
C GLU A 420 8.01 -35.13 -37.12
N ALA A 421 8.08 -35.76 -35.96
CA ALA A 421 9.32 -36.03 -35.27
C ALA A 421 10.04 -37.31 -35.77
N ARG A 422 9.44 -38.13 -36.65
CA ARG A 422 9.92 -39.47 -36.92
C ARG A 422 10.36 -39.82 -38.34
N SER A 423 9.90 -39.16 -39.38
CA SER A 423 10.46 -39.50 -40.73
C SER A 423 9.71 -38.85 -41.88
N GLY A 424 10.42 -38.64 -43.00
CA GLY A 424 9.97 -38.19 -44.31
C GLY A 424 8.97 -39.07 -45.06
N ALA A 425 7.97 -39.64 -44.36
CA ALA A 425 6.84 -40.31 -45.00
C ALA A 425 5.74 -39.27 -45.26
N ALA A 426 5.74 -38.74 -46.44
CA ALA A 426 4.95 -37.63 -47.00
C ALA A 426 3.43 -37.85 -47.05
N ASN A 427 2.80 -38.76 -46.32
CA ASN A 427 1.42 -39.15 -46.60
C ASN A 427 0.48 -39.39 -45.45
N ARG A 428 0.75 -38.89 -44.24
CA ARG A 428 -0.29 -38.95 -43.19
C ARG A 428 -1.04 -37.61 -43.07
N GLU A 429 -2.18 -37.56 -43.74
CA GLU A 429 -3.06 -36.41 -43.83
C GLU A 429 -3.75 -36.07 -42.52
N GLY A 430 -3.71 -34.82 -42.05
CA GLY A 430 -4.48 -34.34 -40.92
C GLY A 430 -4.06 -32.94 -40.48
N SER A 431 -5.04 -32.14 -40.05
CA SER A 431 -4.85 -30.75 -39.58
C SER A 431 -4.16 -30.65 -38.21
N GLY A 432 -4.10 -31.72 -37.45
CA GLY A 432 -3.71 -31.64 -36.02
C GLY A 432 -4.72 -30.89 -35.15
N LEU A 433 -5.89 -30.52 -35.71
CA LEU A 433 -6.94 -29.79 -34.99
C LEU A 433 -8.04 -30.72 -34.46
N GLY A 434 -8.25 -31.91 -35.02
CA GLY A 434 -9.39 -32.78 -34.72
C GLY A 434 -9.55 -33.11 -33.23
N LEU A 435 -8.47 -33.58 -32.56
CA LEU A 435 -8.52 -33.90 -31.13
C LEU A 435 -8.72 -32.65 -30.27
N SER A 436 -8.14 -31.53 -30.64
CA SER A 436 -8.34 -30.25 -29.93
C SER A 436 -9.76 -29.72 -30.09
N ILE A 437 -10.38 -29.86 -31.27
CA ILE A 437 -11.80 -29.55 -31.52
C ILE A 437 -12.71 -30.45 -30.67
N ALA A 438 -12.47 -31.76 -30.68
CA ALA A 438 -13.24 -32.72 -29.87
C ALA A 438 -13.19 -32.37 -28.39
N ARG A 439 -11.98 -32.06 -27.86
CA ARG A 439 -11.80 -31.65 -26.47
C ARG A 439 -12.55 -30.36 -26.12
N GLN A 440 -12.55 -29.39 -27.01
CA GLN A 440 -13.25 -28.12 -26.81
C GLN A 440 -14.75 -28.28 -26.85
N ILE A 441 -15.30 -29.10 -27.74
CA ILE A 441 -16.70 -29.45 -27.79
C ILE A 441 -17.14 -30.16 -26.49
N ALA A 442 -16.37 -31.14 -26.02
CA ALA A 442 -16.63 -31.78 -24.74
C ALA A 442 -16.69 -30.78 -23.57
N ALA A 443 -15.71 -29.87 -23.49
CA ALA A 443 -15.66 -28.85 -22.46
C ALA A 443 -16.88 -27.90 -22.50
N LEU A 444 -17.33 -27.48 -23.69
CA LEU A 444 -18.53 -26.65 -23.86
C LEU A 444 -19.80 -27.34 -23.36
N HIS A 445 -19.86 -28.69 -23.42
CA HIS A 445 -20.97 -29.50 -22.89
C HIS A 445 -20.77 -29.85 -21.40
N GLY A 446 -19.79 -29.26 -20.70
CA GLY A 446 -19.45 -29.56 -19.31
C GLY A 446 -18.91 -30.97 -19.10
N GLY A 447 -18.38 -31.56 -20.18
CA GLY A 447 -17.74 -32.88 -20.20
C GLY A 447 -16.20 -32.76 -20.34
N GLU A 448 -15.57 -33.91 -20.58
CA GLU A 448 -14.12 -34.01 -20.75
C GLU A 448 -13.75 -35.13 -21.74
N ILE A 449 -12.59 -35.01 -22.38
CA ILE A 449 -11.96 -36.11 -23.12
C ILE A 449 -10.65 -36.49 -22.42
N ALA A 450 -10.51 -37.77 -22.15
CA ALA A 450 -9.30 -38.38 -21.61
C ALA A 450 -8.70 -39.40 -22.60
N LEU A 451 -7.39 -39.52 -22.58
CA LEU A 451 -6.66 -40.59 -23.30
C LEU A 451 -6.04 -41.53 -22.25
N THR A 452 -6.18 -42.83 -22.49
CA THR A 452 -5.39 -43.87 -21.86
C THR A 452 -4.57 -44.55 -22.93
N HIS A 453 -3.25 -44.53 -22.79
CA HIS A 453 -2.34 -45.17 -23.73
C HIS A 453 -1.46 -46.22 -22.99
N ARG A 454 -1.38 -47.42 -23.55
CA ARG A 454 -0.50 -48.47 -23.04
C ARG A 454 0.06 -49.28 -24.21
N ALA A 455 1.37 -49.20 -24.43
CA ALA A 455 2.10 -50.00 -25.40
C ALA A 455 1.47 -50.07 -26.81
N GLY A 456 0.95 -48.93 -27.32
CA GLY A 456 0.30 -48.86 -28.64
C GLY A 456 -1.23 -49.07 -28.61
N HIS A 457 -1.80 -49.44 -27.47
CA HIS A 457 -3.26 -49.46 -27.31
C HIS A 457 -3.75 -48.07 -26.85
N PHE A 458 -4.59 -47.42 -27.61
CA PHE A 458 -5.16 -46.12 -27.38
C PHE A 458 -6.64 -46.24 -27.03
N ALA A 459 -7.08 -45.57 -25.94
CA ALA A 459 -8.48 -45.47 -25.57
C ALA A 459 -8.84 -43.99 -25.34
N PHE A 460 -9.58 -43.40 -26.25
CA PHE A 460 -10.11 -42.02 -26.12
C PHE A 460 -11.51 -42.08 -25.50
N ALA A 461 -11.68 -41.52 -24.31
CA ALA A 461 -12.92 -41.53 -23.57
C ALA A 461 -13.52 -40.12 -23.55
N LEU A 462 -14.66 -39.93 -24.24
CA LEU A 462 -15.51 -38.74 -24.16
C LEU A 462 -16.52 -38.94 -23.05
N ALA A 463 -16.41 -38.22 -21.97
CA ALA A 463 -17.35 -38.23 -20.85
C ALA A 463 -18.25 -37.01 -20.88
N LEU A 464 -19.59 -37.24 -20.84
CA LEU A 464 -20.60 -36.19 -20.82
C LEU A 464 -21.61 -36.42 -19.68
N ASN A 465 -22.30 -35.34 -19.30
CA ASN A 465 -23.39 -35.45 -18.33
C ASN A 465 -24.63 -36.11 -18.99
N ARG A 466 -25.24 -37.02 -18.27
CA ARG A 466 -26.53 -37.61 -18.68
C ARG A 466 -27.67 -36.63 -18.40
N ALA A 467 -28.70 -36.60 -19.27
CA ALA A 467 -29.90 -35.84 -19.00
C ALA A 467 -30.53 -36.30 -17.68
N ARG A 468 -30.97 -35.34 -16.88
CA ARG A 468 -31.77 -35.65 -15.68
C ARG A 468 -33.18 -36.05 -16.13
N ASP A 469 -33.67 -37.15 -15.58
CA ASP A 469 -35.05 -37.61 -15.79
C ASP A 469 -36.06 -36.54 -15.37
#